data_d121e799277abefa941713fa741b9671
#
_entry.id   d121e799277abefa941713fa741b9671
#
_cell.length_a   1.000
_cell.length_b   1.000
_cell.length_c   1.000
_cell.angle_alpha   90.00
_cell.angle_beta   90.00
_cell.angle_gamma   90.00
#
_symmetry.space_group_name_H-M   'P 1'
#
loop_
_entity.id
_entity.type
_entity.pdbx_description
1 polymer ?
#
loop_
_entity_poly.entity_id
_entity_poly.type
_entity_poly.pdbx_seq_one_letter_code
_entity_poly.pdbx_strand_id
1 'polypeptide(L)'
;MSKPILATRISIYFNYAELTWDVVAELPRDTPLVLPLGSGYDLSLLADQLSHPPRIGLLPAFPFGWRGSGLEVHEAIFFRYVANLLTSLRDDGFTRLHCLIPQGLDPQSTFNLESSTFITQPHVSSYLPTSFLPPDSERGKVILIPIGHTEQHGFHLPLLVDTVIIDAIAQGTVSLVPTRSWSIPVMPYGVSTHRPSFAATLSAGGRAFEDFWVAVIDILVARGFDRFYLMSGHGGNTSFLVNIVKYAGERHRRIFCATAFLHTSGSIGAAALEKYRTSKIGGMGHACELETSYMLHLRPDLCQMERVVDETDFVATPDYYMDWIEGGALVANPPWDDDSKTGAYGAGSHATAEKGRLWLKAAIQEKVDHVEQIHEQHERREKRRNEGYGLWGK
;
A
#
# COMPACT_ATOMS: atom_id res chain seq x y z
N MET A 1 0.88 8.36 -53.55
CA MET A 1 -0.12 8.50 -52.46
C MET A 1 0.55 8.12 -51.17
N SER A 2 1.04 9.09 -50.42
CA SER A 2 1.68 8.90 -49.12
C SER A 2 0.61 8.67 -48.07
N LYS A 3 0.68 7.53 -47.37
CA LYS A 3 -0.16 7.26 -46.19
C LYS A 3 0.18 8.30 -45.09
N PRO A 4 -0.83 8.86 -44.42
CA PRO A 4 -0.56 9.74 -43.30
C PRO A 4 0.03 8.91 -42.17
N ILE A 5 1.21 9.36 -41.69
CA ILE A 5 1.82 8.90 -40.43
C ILE A 5 0.82 9.27 -39.32
N LEU A 6 0.15 8.28 -38.75
CA LEU A 6 -0.59 8.44 -37.53
C LEU A 6 0.41 8.91 -36.45
N ALA A 7 0.41 10.20 -36.18
CA ALA A 7 1.08 10.75 -35.02
C ALA A 7 0.48 10.05 -33.79
N THR A 8 1.23 9.18 -33.15
CA THR A 8 0.91 8.64 -31.83
C THR A 8 0.69 9.85 -30.93
N ARG A 9 -0.56 10.15 -30.57
CA ARG A 9 -0.87 11.16 -29.55
C ARG A 9 -0.16 10.69 -28.28
N ILE A 10 0.93 11.33 -27.93
CA ILE A 10 1.56 11.17 -26.62
C ILE A 10 0.45 11.50 -25.61
N SER A 11 0.10 10.55 -24.74
CA SER A 11 -0.89 10.79 -23.70
C SER A 11 -0.37 11.93 -22.82
N ILE A 12 -1.22 12.92 -22.56
CA ILE A 12 -0.90 13.99 -21.62
C ILE A 12 -0.89 13.46 -20.18
N TYR A 13 -1.45 12.28 -19.95
CA TYR A 13 -1.52 11.61 -18.65
C TYR A 13 -0.33 10.68 -18.45
N PHE A 14 0.20 10.69 -17.24
CA PHE A 14 1.17 9.71 -16.78
C PHE A 14 0.78 9.19 -15.40
N ASN A 15 1.10 7.93 -15.12
CA ASN A 15 0.90 7.32 -13.82
C ASN A 15 2.03 7.73 -12.88
N TYR A 16 1.71 8.54 -11.87
CA TYR A 16 2.70 9.05 -10.90
C TYR A 16 3.49 7.93 -10.23
N ALA A 17 2.81 6.88 -9.80
CA ALA A 17 3.45 5.78 -9.09
C ALA A 17 4.27 4.82 -9.97
N GLU A 18 4.20 4.93 -11.30
CA GLU A 18 5.07 4.18 -12.23
C GLU A 18 6.40 4.89 -12.49
N LEU A 19 6.58 6.11 -12.00
CA LEU A 19 7.84 6.83 -12.07
C LEU A 19 8.80 6.41 -10.95
N THR A 20 10.09 6.61 -11.17
CA THR A 20 11.10 6.60 -10.10
C THR A 20 11.13 7.96 -9.40
N TRP A 21 11.62 8.00 -8.17
CA TRP A 21 11.55 9.21 -7.35
C TRP A 21 12.35 10.40 -7.93
N ASP A 22 13.49 10.14 -8.53
CA ASP A 22 14.33 11.17 -9.16
C ASP A 22 13.66 11.78 -10.39
N VAL A 23 12.92 11.00 -11.18
CA VAL A 23 12.09 11.53 -12.27
C VAL A 23 10.99 12.44 -11.72
N VAL A 24 10.39 12.09 -10.59
CA VAL A 24 9.41 12.96 -9.92
C VAL A 24 10.09 14.23 -9.38
N ALA A 25 11.31 14.10 -8.87
CA ALA A 25 12.09 15.25 -8.38
C ALA A 25 12.40 16.28 -9.50
N GLU A 26 12.44 15.86 -10.75
CA GLU A 26 12.68 16.73 -11.92
C GLU A 26 11.38 17.31 -12.53
N LEU A 27 10.20 16.86 -12.11
CA LEU A 27 8.93 17.38 -12.63
C LEU A 27 8.77 18.87 -12.31
N PRO A 28 8.28 19.70 -13.25
CA PRO A 28 7.88 21.08 -12.96
C PRO A 28 6.89 21.11 -11.78
N ARG A 29 7.13 21.98 -10.81
CA ARG A 29 6.34 22.02 -9.57
C ARG A 29 4.91 22.55 -9.78
N ASP A 30 4.61 23.12 -10.92
CA ASP A 30 3.26 23.47 -11.38
C ASP A 30 2.57 22.38 -12.22
N THR A 31 3.18 21.18 -12.34
CA THR A 31 2.53 20.02 -12.96
C THR A 31 1.30 19.64 -12.12
N PRO A 32 0.09 19.59 -12.72
CA PRO A 32 -1.08 19.14 -12.00
C PRO A 32 -0.95 17.67 -11.58
N LEU A 33 -1.10 17.41 -10.28
CA LEU A 33 -1.18 16.06 -9.72
C LEU A 33 -2.60 15.82 -9.21
N VAL A 34 -3.19 14.72 -9.60
CA VAL A 34 -4.60 14.40 -9.35
C VAL A 34 -4.70 13.09 -8.56
N LEU A 35 -5.32 13.14 -7.39
CA LEU A 35 -5.67 11.99 -6.57
C LEU A 35 -7.13 11.61 -6.83
N PRO A 36 -7.41 10.50 -7.55
CA PRO A 36 -8.77 10.04 -7.77
C PRO A 36 -9.34 9.33 -6.53
N LEU A 37 -10.58 9.63 -6.15
CA LEU A 37 -11.35 8.83 -5.20
C LEU A 37 -12.15 7.78 -5.98
N GLY A 38 -11.62 6.56 -6.06
CA GLY A 38 -12.14 5.51 -6.92
C GLY A 38 -11.67 5.60 -8.37
N SER A 39 -12.30 4.88 -9.25
CA SER A 39 -11.95 4.75 -10.67
C SER A 39 -13.15 5.05 -11.59
N GLY A 40 -12.93 5.07 -12.89
CA GLY A 40 -14.02 5.24 -13.87
C GLY A 40 -14.37 6.68 -14.22
N TYR A 41 -13.44 7.60 -14.04
CA TYR A 41 -13.57 9.00 -14.44
C TYR A 41 -13.23 9.21 -15.93
N ASP A 42 -13.86 10.22 -16.53
CA ASP A 42 -13.53 10.65 -17.90
C ASP A 42 -12.28 11.54 -17.90
N LEU A 43 -11.18 10.98 -18.38
CA LEU A 43 -9.91 11.72 -18.46
C LEU A 43 -9.96 12.88 -19.45
N SER A 44 -10.80 12.80 -20.52
CA SER A 44 -10.92 13.91 -21.46
C SER A 44 -11.56 15.12 -20.77
N LEU A 45 -12.61 14.90 -19.99
CA LEU A 45 -13.24 15.93 -19.18
C LEU A 45 -12.29 16.50 -18.10
N LEU A 46 -11.42 15.66 -17.54
CA LEU A 46 -10.42 16.13 -16.58
C LEU A 46 -9.40 17.09 -17.24
N ALA A 47 -8.97 16.82 -18.46
CA ALA A 47 -8.09 17.71 -19.21
C ALA A 47 -8.73 19.10 -19.42
N ASP A 48 -10.02 19.11 -19.82
CA ASP A 48 -10.80 20.35 -19.99
C ASP A 48 -10.89 21.14 -18.69
N GLN A 49 -11.24 20.47 -17.59
CA GLN A 49 -11.36 21.10 -16.26
C GLN A 49 -10.04 21.68 -15.75
N LEU A 50 -8.89 21.11 -16.16
CA LEU A 50 -7.56 21.60 -15.82
C LEU A 50 -6.98 22.60 -16.83
N SER A 51 -7.76 23.02 -17.86
CA SER A 51 -7.34 23.97 -18.90
C SER A 51 -6.21 23.46 -19.78
N HIS A 52 -6.25 22.18 -20.14
CA HIS A 52 -5.33 21.50 -21.05
C HIS A 52 -3.84 21.71 -20.73
N PRO A 53 -3.37 21.36 -19.54
CA PRO A 53 -1.95 21.44 -19.26
C PRO A 53 -1.16 20.45 -20.13
N PRO A 54 0.13 20.67 -20.37
CA PRO A 54 0.94 19.79 -21.21
C PRO A 54 1.08 18.37 -20.64
N ARG A 55 1.02 18.22 -19.33
CA ARG A 55 1.11 16.93 -18.61
C ARG A 55 0.22 16.95 -17.37
N ILE A 56 -0.34 15.79 -17.03
CA ILE A 56 -1.15 15.57 -15.81
C ILE A 56 -0.67 14.27 -15.17
N GLY A 57 -0.25 14.34 -13.91
CA GLY A 57 0.10 13.16 -13.12
C GLY A 57 -1.12 12.58 -12.41
N LEU A 58 -1.41 11.32 -12.68
CA LEU A 58 -2.45 10.57 -11.97
C LEU A 58 -1.81 9.79 -10.83
N LEU A 59 -2.19 10.08 -9.60
CA LEU A 59 -1.83 9.27 -8.45
C LEU A 59 -2.65 7.97 -8.46
N PRO A 60 -2.20 6.92 -7.76
CA PRO A 60 -3.02 5.73 -7.53
C PRO A 60 -4.39 6.11 -6.97
N ALA A 61 -5.45 5.49 -7.47
CA ALA A 61 -6.78 5.78 -6.97
C ALA A 61 -6.92 5.37 -5.50
N PHE A 62 -7.52 6.24 -4.68
CA PHE A 62 -7.89 5.88 -3.31
C PHE A 62 -9.10 4.93 -3.39
N PRO A 63 -9.02 3.67 -2.92
CA PRO A 63 -9.98 2.66 -3.32
C PRO A 63 -11.34 2.75 -2.60
N PHE A 64 -11.40 3.24 -1.35
CA PHE A 64 -12.60 3.33 -0.52
C PHE A 64 -12.40 4.30 0.67
N GLY A 65 -13.44 4.56 1.44
CA GLY A 65 -13.38 5.36 2.67
C GLY A 65 -14.29 6.58 2.65
N TRP A 66 -14.63 7.10 1.46
CA TRP A 66 -15.52 8.26 1.31
C TRP A 66 -16.99 7.83 1.27
N ARG A 67 -17.90 8.80 1.42
CA ARG A 67 -19.34 8.59 1.31
C ARG A 67 -19.70 8.11 -0.11
N GLY A 68 -20.34 6.97 -0.24
CA GLY A 68 -20.71 6.34 -1.50
C GLY A 68 -19.70 5.31 -1.99
N SER A 69 -18.57 5.11 -1.29
CA SER A 69 -17.60 4.06 -1.63
C SER A 69 -18.03 2.65 -1.21
N GLY A 70 -19.10 2.56 -0.41
CA GLY A 70 -19.59 1.31 0.19
C GLY A 70 -18.85 0.87 1.45
N LEU A 71 -17.62 1.32 1.68
CA LEU A 71 -16.87 1.19 2.93
C LEU A 71 -16.53 2.60 3.42
N GLU A 72 -17.50 3.24 4.06
CA GLU A 72 -17.48 4.66 4.37
C GLU A 72 -17.00 4.88 5.80
N VAL A 73 -15.82 5.44 5.99
CA VAL A 73 -15.37 5.91 7.31
C VAL A 73 -15.90 7.33 7.58
N HIS A 74 -15.85 7.75 8.83
CA HIS A 74 -16.25 9.11 9.17
C HIS A 74 -15.43 10.14 8.39
N GLU A 75 -16.09 11.14 7.80
CA GLU A 75 -15.47 12.13 6.89
C GLU A 75 -14.21 12.78 7.48
N ALA A 76 -14.21 13.12 8.77
CA ALA A 76 -13.06 13.71 9.42
C ALA A 76 -11.83 12.81 9.42
N ILE A 77 -12.01 11.51 9.57
CA ILE A 77 -10.93 10.51 9.52
C ILE A 77 -10.42 10.39 8.07
N PHE A 78 -11.34 10.24 7.13
CA PHE A 78 -11.01 10.09 5.72
C PHE A 78 -10.23 11.29 5.18
N PHE A 79 -10.76 12.51 5.33
CA PHE A 79 -10.11 13.69 4.78
C PHE A 79 -8.80 14.05 5.48
N ARG A 80 -8.63 13.71 6.77
CA ARG A 80 -7.33 13.86 7.43
C ARG A 80 -6.27 12.96 6.77
N TYR A 81 -6.63 11.73 6.41
CA TYR A 81 -5.75 10.84 5.67
C TYR A 81 -5.36 11.45 4.32
N VAL A 82 -6.35 11.85 3.52
CA VAL A 82 -6.13 12.48 2.22
C VAL A 82 -5.31 13.77 2.33
N ALA A 83 -5.60 14.61 3.33
CA ALA A 83 -4.87 15.85 3.57
C ALA A 83 -3.37 15.61 3.81
N ASN A 84 -3.03 14.59 4.59
CA ASN A 84 -1.64 14.22 4.83
C ASN A 84 -0.92 13.78 3.56
N LEU A 85 -1.58 13.00 2.68
CA LEU A 85 -1.00 12.62 1.38
C LEU A 85 -0.74 13.85 0.52
N LEU A 86 -1.68 14.77 0.43
CA LEU A 86 -1.51 16.01 -0.34
C LEU A 86 -0.45 16.93 0.28
N THR A 87 -0.32 16.93 1.60
CA THR A 87 0.75 17.66 2.30
C THR A 87 2.11 17.11 1.92
N SER A 88 2.26 15.79 1.77
CA SER A 88 3.51 15.20 1.29
C SER A 88 3.95 15.76 -0.07
N LEU A 89 2.99 15.92 -1.00
CA LEU A 89 3.27 16.51 -2.31
C LEU A 89 3.61 18.00 -2.24
N ARG A 90 2.97 18.74 -1.31
CA ARG A 90 3.31 20.17 -1.08
C ARG A 90 4.71 20.32 -0.52
N ASP A 91 5.10 19.46 0.42
CA ASP A 91 6.43 19.45 0.99
C ASP A 91 7.49 19.18 -0.09
N ASP A 92 7.15 18.37 -1.11
CA ASP A 92 7.97 18.19 -2.31
C ASP A 92 7.93 19.41 -3.28
N GLY A 93 7.13 20.43 -2.98
CA GLY A 93 7.04 21.70 -3.72
C GLY A 93 5.94 21.77 -4.77
N PHE A 94 5.11 20.75 -4.96
CA PHE A 94 4.01 20.79 -5.94
C PHE A 94 2.91 21.76 -5.53
N THR A 95 2.49 22.60 -6.47
CA THR A 95 1.56 23.72 -6.23
C THR A 95 0.15 23.48 -6.79
N ARG A 96 0.00 22.54 -7.73
CA ARG A 96 -1.29 22.24 -8.38
C ARG A 96 -1.76 20.84 -8.00
N LEU A 97 -2.41 20.73 -6.84
CA LEU A 97 -2.88 19.47 -6.28
C LEU A 97 -4.40 19.39 -6.35
N HIS A 98 -4.93 18.30 -6.85
CA HIS A 98 -6.35 18.11 -7.08
C HIS A 98 -6.82 16.76 -6.53
N CYS A 99 -7.99 16.74 -5.89
CA CYS A 99 -8.76 15.53 -5.64
C CYS A 99 -9.85 15.40 -6.68
N LEU A 100 -9.87 14.31 -7.42
CA LEU A 100 -10.95 13.97 -8.34
C LEU A 100 -11.99 13.16 -7.58
N ILE A 101 -13.18 13.72 -7.42
CA ILE A 101 -14.23 13.20 -6.54
C ILE A 101 -15.50 12.84 -7.31
N PRO A 102 -16.28 11.84 -6.88
CA PRO A 102 -17.56 11.54 -7.50
C PRO A 102 -18.58 12.64 -7.24
N GLN A 103 -19.50 12.82 -8.18
CA GLN A 103 -20.61 13.75 -8.06
C GLN A 103 -21.46 13.42 -6.81
N GLY A 104 -21.82 14.43 -6.04
CA GLY A 104 -22.61 14.30 -4.80
C GLY A 104 -21.77 14.15 -3.54
N LEU A 105 -20.46 14.03 -3.65
CA LEU A 105 -19.55 14.20 -2.51
C LEU A 105 -19.24 15.70 -2.36
N ASP A 106 -19.62 16.30 -1.22
CA ASP A 106 -19.31 17.70 -0.92
C ASP A 106 -18.29 17.78 0.23
N PRO A 107 -17.01 17.96 -0.07
CA PRO A 107 -15.97 18.06 0.94
C PRO A 107 -15.86 19.46 1.56
N GLN A 108 -16.52 20.49 1.00
CA GLN A 108 -16.33 21.87 1.43
C GLN A 108 -16.99 22.17 2.78
N SER A 109 -17.97 21.38 3.22
CA SER A 109 -18.65 21.59 4.51
C SER A 109 -17.79 21.23 5.74
N THR A 110 -16.69 20.53 5.57
CA THR A 110 -15.96 19.91 6.71
C THR A 110 -14.44 20.12 6.68
N PHE A 111 -13.83 20.44 5.51
CA PHE A 111 -12.37 20.51 5.39
C PHE A 111 -11.86 21.62 4.48
N ASN A 112 -11.01 22.46 5.04
CA ASN A 112 -10.15 23.35 4.28
C ASN A 112 -8.86 22.56 3.92
N LEU A 113 -8.82 21.91 2.75
CA LEU A 113 -7.58 21.43 2.17
C LEU A 113 -6.83 22.64 1.62
N GLU A 114 -6.09 23.34 2.48
CA GLU A 114 -5.30 24.53 2.10
C GLU A 114 -4.65 24.34 0.73
N SER A 115 -4.98 25.23 -0.21
CA SER A 115 -4.45 25.28 -1.58
C SER A 115 -4.70 24.07 -2.51
N SER A 116 -5.52 23.09 -2.15
CA SER A 116 -5.94 22.01 -3.07
C SER A 116 -7.37 22.22 -3.56
N THR A 117 -7.64 21.82 -4.80
CA THR A 117 -8.97 21.94 -5.39
C THR A 117 -9.63 20.59 -5.56
N PHE A 118 -10.96 20.58 -5.39
CA PHE A 118 -11.78 19.42 -5.72
C PHE A 118 -12.28 19.54 -7.16
N ILE A 119 -12.11 18.47 -7.93
CA ILE A 119 -12.66 18.34 -9.27
C ILE A 119 -13.77 17.31 -9.18
N THR A 120 -15.00 17.72 -9.46
CA THR A 120 -16.16 16.84 -9.40
C THR A 120 -16.50 16.33 -10.78
N GLN A 121 -16.66 15.01 -10.90
CA GLN A 121 -17.15 14.38 -12.13
C GLN A 121 -18.25 13.36 -11.81
N PRO A 122 -19.21 13.12 -12.75
CA PRO A 122 -20.10 11.99 -12.63
C PRO A 122 -19.29 10.68 -12.68
N HIS A 123 -19.57 9.80 -11.75
CA HIS A 123 -19.04 8.44 -11.80
C HIS A 123 -19.71 7.68 -12.95
N VAL A 124 -18.95 7.04 -13.81
CA VAL A 124 -19.53 6.13 -14.80
C VAL A 124 -20.02 4.90 -14.03
N SER A 125 -21.33 4.71 -14.00
CA SER A 125 -22.03 3.73 -13.12
C SER A 125 -21.56 2.27 -13.23
N SER A 126 -20.83 1.91 -14.31
CA SER A 126 -20.23 0.58 -14.47
C SER A 126 -19.01 0.30 -13.58
N TYR A 127 -18.51 1.29 -12.85
CA TYR A 127 -17.32 1.20 -12.02
C TYR A 127 -17.56 1.56 -10.54
N LEU A 128 -18.81 1.56 -10.09
CA LEU A 128 -19.10 1.73 -8.66
C LEU A 128 -18.46 0.57 -7.88
N PRO A 129 -17.68 0.86 -6.83
CA PRO A 129 -16.91 -0.13 -6.10
C PRO A 129 -17.73 -1.10 -5.24
N THR A 130 -19.04 -1.17 -5.41
CA THR A 130 -19.91 -2.13 -4.70
C THR A 130 -19.51 -3.59 -4.94
N SER A 131 -18.72 -3.87 -6.01
CA SER A 131 -18.18 -5.20 -6.29
C SER A 131 -16.92 -5.56 -5.50
N PHE A 132 -16.26 -4.58 -4.85
CA PHE A 132 -15.00 -4.80 -4.13
C PHE A 132 -15.17 -5.05 -2.63
N LEU A 133 -16.32 -4.72 -2.09
CA LEU A 133 -16.61 -4.99 -0.69
C LEU A 133 -17.06 -6.44 -0.51
N PRO A 134 -16.68 -7.08 0.60
CA PRO A 134 -17.15 -8.42 0.86
C PRO A 134 -18.68 -8.40 0.98
N PRO A 135 -19.41 -9.14 0.11
CA PRO A 135 -20.85 -9.28 0.28
C PRO A 135 -21.15 -10.04 1.56
N ASP A 136 -22.35 -9.87 2.10
CA ASP A 136 -22.74 -10.51 3.35
C ASP A 136 -22.67 -12.05 3.32
N SER A 137 -22.74 -12.64 2.12
CA SER A 137 -22.52 -14.08 1.90
C SER A 137 -21.10 -14.54 2.22
N GLU A 138 -20.14 -13.63 2.26
CA GLU A 138 -18.72 -13.91 2.55
C GLU A 138 -18.41 -13.86 4.07
N ARG A 139 -19.41 -13.63 4.93
CA ARG A 139 -19.23 -13.72 6.38
C ARG A 139 -18.68 -15.08 6.77
N GLY A 140 -17.79 -15.08 7.75
CA GLY A 140 -17.07 -16.28 8.18
C GLY A 140 -15.79 -16.57 7.40
N LYS A 141 -15.48 -15.85 6.29
CA LYS A 141 -14.16 -15.86 5.67
C LYS A 141 -13.20 -14.91 6.38
N VAL A 142 -11.90 -15.13 6.20
CA VAL A 142 -10.87 -14.16 6.58
C VAL A 142 -10.85 -13.04 5.53
N ILE A 143 -11.07 -11.81 5.99
CA ILE A 143 -10.96 -10.63 5.12
C ILE A 143 -9.48 -10.22 5.06
N LEU A 144 -8.88 -10.41 3.89
CA LEU A 144 -7.54 -9.94 3.59
C LEU A 144 -7.58 -8.44 3.30
N ILE A 145 -6.73 -7.70 3.97
CA ILE A 145 -6.60 -6.24 3.86
C ILE A 145 -5.17 -5.93 3.40
N PRO A 146 -4.90 -5.95 2.08
CA PRO A 146 -3.58 -5.65 1.57
C PRO A 146 -3.31 -4.15 1.60
N ILE A 147 -2.17 -3.77 2.20
CA ILE A 147 -1.75 -2.38 2.37
C ILE A 147 -0.34 -2.25 1.84
N GLY A 148 -0.21 -1.56 0.73
CA GLY A 148 1.05 -1.20 0.12
C GLY A 148 1.51 0.19 0.56
N HIS A 149 2.27 0.83 -0.31
CA HIS A 149 2.67 2.22 -0.19
C HIS A 149 3.03 2.81 -1.55
N THR A 150 3.12 4.14 -1.60
CA THR A 150 3.67 4.91 -2.71
C THR A 150 4.88 5.63 -2.18
N GLU A 151 6.07 5.09 -2.43
CA GLU A 151 7.35 5.64 -1.95
C GLU A 151 8.51 5.39 -2.90
N GLN A 152 9.56 6.13 -2.72
CA GLN A 152 10.82 5.97 -3.44
C GLN A 152 11.40 4.55 -3.26
N HIS A 153 11.98 3.98 -4.31
CA HIS A 153 12.68 2.69 -4.30
C HIS A 153 13.97 2.78 -5.13
N GLY A 154 14.88 3.66 -4.72
CA GLY A 154 16.11 3.91 -5.47
C GLY A 154 15.86 4.49 -6.86
N PHE A 155 16.84 4.40 -7.76
CA PHE A 155 16.73 4.90 -9.13
C PHE A 155 16.16 3.89 -10.11
N HIS A 156 16.01 2.63 -9.72
CA HIS A 156 15.74 1.52 -10.63
C HIS A 156 14.32 0.95 -10.51
N LEU A 157 13.57 1.29 -9.46
CA LEU A 157 12.22 0.82 -9.26
C LEU A 157 11.21 1.98 -9.17
N PRO A 158 9.96 1.73 -9.57
CA PRO A 158 8.89 2.72 -9.49
C PRO A 158 8.40 2.89 -8.04
N LEU A 159 7.59 3.94 -7.79
CA LEU A 159 7.03 4.23 -6.47
C LEU A 159 5.98 3.21 -6.00
N LEU A 160 5.48 2.35 -6.86
CA LEU A 160 4.35 1.43 -6.56
C LEU A 160 4.78 0.03 -6.11
N VAL A 161 6.05 -0.19 -5.81
CA VAL A 161 6.62 -1.52 -5.48
C VAL A 161 5.82 -2.25 -4.43
N ASP A 162 5.64 -1.65 -3.27
CA ASP A 162 4.94 -2.25 -2.13
C ASP A 162 3.51 -2.66 -2.45
N THR A 163 2.84 -1.83 -3.25
CA THR A 163 1.46 -2.05 -3.67
C THR A 163 1.37 -3.24 -4.61
N VAL A 164 2.25 -3.32 -5.60
CA VAL A 164 2.27 -4.44 -6.56
C VAL A 164 2.56 -5.77 -5.88
N ILE A 165 3.54 -5.78 -4.98
CA ILE A 165 3.95 -6.99 -4.28
C ILE A 165 2.82 -7.51 -3.39
N ILE A 166 2.26 -6.66 -2.54
CA ILE A 166 1.25 -7.12 -1.57
C ILE A 166 -0.08 -7.47 -2.24
N ASP A 167 -0.45 -6.78 -3.32
CA ASP A 167 -1.65 -7.14 -4.09
C ASP A 167 -1.46 -8.52 -4.74
N ALA A 168 -0.32 -8.80 -5.37
CA ALA A 168 -0.03 -10.10 -5.96
C ALA A 168 -0.07 -11.23 -4.92
N ILE A 169 0.44 -11.00 -3.71
CA ILE A 169 0.39 -11.96 -2.61
C ILE A 169 -1.07 -12.19 -2.16
N ALA A 170 -1.85 -11.13 -1.99
CA ALA A 170 -3.24 -11.21 -1.56
C ALA A 170 -4.11 -11.94 -2.59
N GLN A 171 -4.02 -11.56 -3.86
CA GLN A 171 -4.78 -12.18 -4.95
C GLN A 171 -4.39 -13.66 -5.13
N GLY A 172 -3.09 -13.97 -5.05
CA GLY A 172 -2.60 -15.35 -5.09
C GLY A 172 -3.15 -16.18 -3.93
N THR A 173 -3.22 -15.61 -2.72
CA THR A 173 -3.80 -16.28 -1.53
C THR A 173 -5.28 -16.58 -1.73
N VAL A 174 -6.08 -15.58 -2.12
CA VAL A 174 -7.52 -15.78 -2.37
C VAL A 174 -7.75 -16.83 -3.47
N SER A 175 -6.93 -16.83 -4.52
CA SER A 175 -7.05 -17.80 -5.61
C SER A 175 -6.87 -19.25 -5.15
N LEU A 176 -6.03 -19.49 -4.14
CA LEU A 176 -5.81 -20.83 -3.59
C LEU A 176 -6.85 -21.24 -2.55
N VAL A 177 -7.38 -20.31 -1.78
CA VAL A 177 -8.36 -20.58 -0.71
C VAL A 177 -9.62 -19.69 -0.82
N PRO A 178 -10.32 -19.69 -1.98
CA PRO A 178 -11.43 -18.77 -2.25
C PRO A 178 -12.65 -18.99 -1.33
N THR A 179 -12.79 -20.16 -0.76
CA THR A 179 -13.87 -20.48 0.20
C THR A 179 -13.53 -20.05 1.63
N ARG A 180 -12.28 -19.71 1.90
CA ARG A 180 -11.76 -19.38 3.24
C ARG A 180 -11.38 -17.93 3.40
N SER A 181 -11.11 -17.22 2.30
CA SER A 181 -10.66 -15.84 2.31
C SER A 181 -11.35 -14.98 1.27
N TRP A 182 -11.35 -13.68 1.50
CA TRP A 182 -11.79 -12.63 0.58
C TRP A 182 -10.83 -11.45 0.70
N SER A 183 -10.41 -10.85 -0.41
CA SER A 183 -9.57 -9.65 -0.39
C SER A 183 -10.37 -8.40 -0.73
N ILE A 184 -10.25 -7.36 0.08
CA ILE A 184 -10.63 -6.02 -0.34
C ILE A 184 -9.57 -5.44 -1.29
N PRO A 185 -9.86 -4.35 -2.02
CA PRO A 185 -8.85 -3.70 -2.87
C PRO A 185 -7.61 -3.29 -2.08
N VAL A 186 -6.44 -3.39 -2.72
CA VAL A 186 -5.19 -2.93 -2.13
C VAL A 186 -5.21 -1.43 -1.88
N MET A 187 -4.74 -1.00 -0.71
CA MET A 187 -4.53 0.41 -0.37
C MET A 187 -3.11 0.82 -0.79
N PRO A 188 -2.95 1.75 -1.76
CA PRO A 188 -1.63 2.16 -2.25
C PRO A 188 -0.95 3.23 -1.40
N TYR A 189 -1.46 3.51 -0.22
CA TYR A 189 -0.98 4.56 0.67
C TYR A 189 -0.77 4.03 2.08
N GLY A 190 0.39 4.31 2.65
CA GLY A 190 0.79 3.88 3.97
C GLY A 190 1.41 5.01 4.78
N VAL A 191 2.31 4.66 5.67
CA VAL A 191 3.03 5.59 6.54
C VAL A 191 4.53 5.49 6.30
N SER A 192 5.15 6.61 5.93
CA SER A 192 6.60 6.75 5.89
C SER A 192 7.05 7.90 6.79
N THR A 193 7.75 7.57 7.87
CA THR A 193 8.30 8.56 8.82
C THR A 193 9.68 9.07 8.42
N HIS A 194 10.34 8.39 7.46
CA HIS A 194 11.64 8.75 6.88
C HIS A 194 11.52 9.51 5.56
N ARG A 195 10.30 9.81 5.14
CA ARG A 195 9.93 10.48 3.89
C ARG A 195 10.75 11.75 3.55
N PRO A 196 11.10 12.64 4.52
CA PRO A 196 11.71 13.92 4.16
C PRO A 196 13.04 13.83 3.43
N SER A 197 13.72 12.70 3.48
CA SER A 197 15.05 12.54 2.83
C SER A 197 14.96 12.46 1.29
N PHE A 198 13.84 11.94 0.73
CA PHE A 198 13.69 11.74 -0.71
C PHE A 198 12.29 12.13 -1.18
N ALA A 199 12.20 12.81 -2.32
CA ALA A 199 10.95 13.22 -2.93
C ALA A 199 10.05 12.02 -3.32
N ALA A 200 8.79 12.31 -3.62
CA ALA A 200 7.80 11.38 -4.15
C ALA A 200 7.28 10.31 -3.18
N THR A 201 7.77 10.26 -1.96
CA THR A 201 7.23 9.38 -0.93
C THR A 201 6.05 10.05 -0.24
N LEU A 202 4.87 9.42 -0.25
CA LEU A 202 3.68 9.94 0.38
C LEU A 202 3.54 9.37 1.80
N SER A 203 2.86 10.08 2.71
CA SER A 203 2.59 9.56 4.04
C SER A 203 1.21 9.95 4.53
N ALA A 204 0.45 8.98 4.96
CA ALA A 204 -0.84 9.20 5.63
C ALA A 204 -0.69 9.81 7.03
N GLY A 205 0.51 9.73 7.60
CA GLY A 205 0.74 10.03 9.01
C GLY A 205 0.18 8.95 9.94
N GLY A 206 0.99 8.49 10.90
CA GLY A 206 0.68 7.30 11.70
C GLY A 206 -0.69 7.33 12.38
N ARG A 207 -1.06 8.46 13.01
CA ARG A 207 -2.35 8.56 13.72
C ARG A 207 -3.55 8.54 12.77
N ALA A 208 -3.47 9.22 11.61
CA ALA A 208 -4.55 9.19 10.64
C ALA A 208 -4.70 7.80 10.01
N PHE A 209 -3.58 7.11 9.79
CA PHE A 209 -3.55 5.73 9.32
C PHE A 209 -4.20 4.77 10.32
N GLU A 210 -3.82 4.84 11.60
CA GLU A 210 -4.40 4.01 12.65
C GLU A 210 -5.92 4.24 12.78
N ASP A 211 -6.37 5.50 12.87
CA ASP A 211 -7.78 5.84 13.00
C ASP A 211 -8.60 5.35 11.79
N PHE A 212 -8.05 5.48 10.59
CA PHE A 212 -8.70 5.02 9.36
C PHE A 212 -8.93 3.50 9.37
N TRP A 213 -7.87 2.72 9.65
CA TRP A 213 -7.98 1.28 9.60
C TRP A 213 -8.80 0.70 10.74
N VAL A 214 -8.74 1.29 11.94
CA VAL A 214 -9.64 0.91 13.04
C VAL A 214 -11.10 1.17 12.64
N ALA A 215 -11.40 2.31 12.00
CA ALA A 215 -12.75 2.61 11.53
C ALA A 215 -13.21 1.64 10.41
N VAL A 216 -12.33 1.24 9.51
CA VAL A 216 -12.62 0.22 8.50
C VAL A 216 -13.00 -1.12 9.15
N ILE A 217 -12.24 -1.55 10.16
CA ILE A 217 -12.54 -2.77 10.91
C ILE A 217 -13.88 -2.63 11.65
N ASP A 218 -14.14 -1.50 12.30
CA ASP A 218 -15.41 -1.23 13.00
C ASP A 218 -16.62 -1.41 12.06
N ILE A 219 -16.52 -0.91 10.82
CA ILE A 219 -17.57 -1.03 9.79
C ILE A 219 -17.76 -2.50 9.38
N LEU A 220 -16.66 -3.21 9.12
CA LEU A 220 -16.75 -4.62 8.73
C LEU A 220 -17.31 -5.49 9.86
N VAL A 221 -16.95 -5.21 11.11
CA VAL A 221 -17.51 -5.89 12.29
C VAL A 221 -19.01 -5.60 12.43
N ALA A 222 -19.44 -4.34 12.23
CA ALA A 222 -20.85 -3.98 12.26
C ALA A 222 -21.67 -4.71 11.17
N ARG A 223 -21.03 -5.11 10.06
CA ARG A 223 -21.61 -5.95 9.01
C ARG A 223 -21.56 -7.46 9.31
N GLY A 224 -20.96 -7.86 10.43
CA GLY A 224 -20.89 -9.24 10.90
C GLY A 224 -19.66 -10.03 10.42
N PHE A 225 -18.60 -9.35 9.96
CA PHE A 225 -17.29 -9.97 9.72
C PHE A 225 -16.49 -10.02 11.03
N ASP A 226 -15.72 -11.08 11.22
CA ASP A 226 -15.06 -11.36 12.50
C ASP A 226 -13.61 -11.86 12.41
N ARG A 227 -13.08 -12.00 11.19
CA ARG A 227 -11.70 -12.44 10.93
C ARG A 227 -11.02 -11.51 9.94
N PHE A 228 -9.92 -10.88 10.37
CA PHE A 228 -9.21 -9.87 9.59
C PHE A 228 -7.72 -10.17 9.53
N TYR A 229 -7.15 -9.99 8.36
CA TYR A 229 -5.72 -10.12 8.16
C TYR A 229 -5.17 -8.91 7.42
N LEU A 230 -4.54 -7.99 8.14
CA LEU A 230 -3.86 -6.83 7.58
C LEU A 230 -2.49 -7.27 7.06
N MET A 231 -2.29 -7.19 5.76
CA MET A 231 -1.08 -7.64 5.08
C MET A 231 -0.30 -6.41 4.61
N SER A 232 0.92 -6.20 5.11
CA SER A 232 1.74 -5.06 4.70
C SER A 232 2.74 -5.44 3.61
N GLY A 233 2.76 -4.62 2.54
CA GLY A 233 3.84 -4.62 1.56
C GLY A 233 4.99 -3.68 1.96
N HIS A 234 4.76 -2.78 2.91
CA HIS A 234 5.67 -1.71 3.32
C HIS A 234 6.11 -1.86 4.76
N GLY A 235 7.43 -1.82 4.99
CA GLY A 235 8.01 -1.98 6.32
C GLY A 235 7.57 -0.89 7.31
N GLY A 236 7.45 0.36 6.86
CA GLY A 236 7.04 1.50 7.67
C GLY A 236 5.63 1.40 8.25
N ASN A 237 4.74 0.59 7.66
CA ASN A 237 3.40 0.34 8.20
C ASN A 237 3.40 -0.54 9.45
N THR A 238 4.44 -1.35 9.66
CA THR A 238 4.41 -2.50 10.60
C THR A 238 4.06 -2.10 12.03
N SER A 239 4.71 -1.08 12.57
CA SER A 239 4.48 -0.62 13.95
C SER A 239 3.04 -0.14 14.15
N PHE A 240 2.50 0.59 13.18
CA PHE A 240 1.14 1.11 13.21
C PHE A 240 0.10 0.00 13.05
N LEU A 241 0.36 -1.00 12.23
CA LEU A 241 -0.52 -2.17 12.07
C LEU A 241 -0.62 -3.00 13.35
N VAL A 242 0.46 -3.12 14.11
CA VAL A 242 0.43 -3.75 15.44
C VAL A 242 -0.50 -2.99 16.38
N ASN A 243 -0.49 -1.66 16.37
CA ASN A 243 -1.41 -0.86 17.17
C ASN A 243 -2.87 -1.05 16.72
N ILE A 244 -3.13 -1.01 15.42
CA ILE A 244 -4.47 -1.25 14.84
C ILE A 244 -5.04 -2.59 15.31
N VAL A 245 -4.26 -3.67 15.22
CA VAL A 245 -4.68 -5.01 15.65
C VAL A 245 -5.03 -5.03 17.14
N LYS A 246 -4.25 -4.34 17.97
CA LYS A 246 -4.50 -4.24 19.42
C LYS A 246 -5.78 -3.45 19.72
N TYR A 247 -5.96 -2.29 19.10
CA TYR A 247 -7.17 -1.47 19.27
C TYR A 247 -8.42 -2.17 18.75
N ALA A 248 -8.34 -2.84 17.61
CA ALA A 248 -9.46 -3.62 17.08
C ALA A 248 -9.85 -4.75 18.05
N GLY A 249 -8.89 -5.48 18.60
CA GLY A 249 -9.13 -6.53 19.58
C GLY A 249 -9.66 -6.03 20.93
N GLU A 250 -9.27 -4.82 21.33
CA GLU A 250 -9.81 -4.15 22.53
C GLU A 250 -11.29 -3.76 22.32
N ARG A 251 -11.62 -3.18 21.18
CA ARG A 251 -12.98 -2.74 20.86
C ARG A 251 -13.93 -3.89 20.60
N HIS A 252 -13.46 -4.94 19.92
CA HIS A 252 -14.28 -6.05 19.42
C HIS A 252 -13.79 -7.39 19.94
N ARG A 253 -14.37 -7.84 21.04
CA ARG A 253 -13.90 -9.02 21.78
C ARG A 253 -14.08 -10.36 21.05
N ARG A 254 -14.93 -10.40 20.02
CA ARG A 254 -15.25 -11.65 19.29
C ARG A 254 -14.63 -11.70 17.89
N ILE A 255 -13.67 -10.86 17.61
CA ILE A 255 -12.92 -10.92 16.36
C ILE A 255 -11.57 -11.62 16.55
N PHE A 256 -10.99 -12.06 15.44
CA PHE A 256 -9.58 -12.35 15.34
C PHE A 256 -8.96 -11.47 14.27
N CYS A 257 -8.14 -10.55 14.69
CA CYS A 257 -7.45 -9.59 13.83
C CYS A 257 -5.94 -9.83 13.94
N ALA A 258 -5.27 -10.02 12.80
CA ALA A 258 -3.84 -10.30 12.72
C ALA A 258 -3.17 -9.40 11.70
N THR A 259 -1.84 -9.26 11.79
CA THR A 259 -1.02 -8.57 10.80
C THR A 259 0.29 -9.29 10.55
N ALA A 260 0.84 -9.15 9.35
CA ALA A 260 2.22 -9.54 9.02
C ALA A 260 2.76 -8.66 7.90
N PHE A 261 4.09 -8.46 7.92
CA PHE A 261 4.86 -7.81 6.86
C PHE A 261 5.38 -8.86 5.89
N LEU A 262 5.08 -8.74 4.62
CA LEU A 262 5.47 -9.65 3.54
C LEU A 262 5.48 -11.13 4.02
N HIS A 263 6.62 -11.81 3.87
CA HIS A 263 6.86 -13.19 4.32
C HIS A 263 8.21 -13.33 5.05
N THR A 264 8.64 -12.28 5.73
CA THR A 264 9.99 -12.23 6.31
C THR A 264 10.15 -12.98 7.63
N SER A 265 9.04 -13.25 8.32
CA SER A 265 9.06 -13.82 9.68
C SER A 265 8.33 -15.15 9.84
N GLY A 266 7.56 -15.58 8.85
CA GLY A 266 6.91 -16.89 8.86
C GLY A 266 7.88 -18.01 8.46
N SER A 267 7.63 -19.24 8.92
CA SER A 267 8.55 -20.36 8.71
C SER A 267 8.79 -20.71 7.23
N ILE A 268 7.76 -20.62 6.40
CA ILE A 268 7.87 -20.92 4.96
C ILE A 268 8.61 -19.79 4.24
N GLY A 269 8.26 -18.55 4.53
CA GLY A 269 8.86 -17.38 3.92
C GLY A 269 10.32 -17.23 4.31
N ALA A 270 10.63 -17.29 5.61
CA ALA A 270 12.01 -17.21 6.10
C ALA A 270 12.92 -18.30 5.49
N ALA A 271 12.44 -19.53 5.42
CA ALA A 271 13.20 -20.64 4.77
C ALA A 271 13.42 -20.39 3.27
N ALA A 272 12.46 -19.80 2.56
CA ALA A 272 12.61 -19.45 1.16
C ALA A 272 13.58 -18.27 0.96
N LEU A 273 13.56 -17.29 1.86
CA LEU A 273 14.51 -16.18 1.85
C LEU A 273 15.94 -16.70 2.04
N GLU A 274 16.19 -17.45 3.09
CA GLU A 274 17.50 -18.07 3.35
C GLU A 274 18.01 -18.90 2.17
N LYS A 275 17.13 -19.69 1.57
CA LYS A 275 17.49 -20.59 0.47
C LYS A 275 17.91 -19.88 -0.81
N TYR A 276 17.27 -18.78 -1.15
CA TYR A 276 17.43 -18.14 -2.48
C TYR A 276 18.17 -16.80 -2.44
N ARG A 277 18.36 -16.21 -1.26
CA ARG A 277 19.16 -15.00 -1.07
C ARG A 277 20.60 -15.24 -1.52
N THR A 278 21.18 -14.25 -2.21
CA THR A 278 22.60 -14.23 -2.58
C THR A 278 23.33 -13.01 -2.06
N SER A 279 22.62 -11.96 -1.69
CA SER A 279 23.21 -10.79 -1.03
C SER A 279 23.65 -11.11 0.40
N LYS A 280 24.66 -10.39 0.87
CA LYS A 280 25.10 -10.43 2.27
C LYS A 280 24.13 -9.69 3.18
N ILE A 281 24.39 -9.73 4.49
CA ILE A 281 23.72 -8.88 5.50
C ILE A 281 23.78 -7.42 5.03
N GLY A 282 22.66 -6.71 5.14
CA GLY A 282 22.47 -5.38 4.60
C GLY A 282 21.98 -5.34 3.15
N GLY A 283 21.88 -6.49 2.48
CA GLY A 283 21.40 -6.56 1.10
C GLY A 283 19.88 -6.65 0.94
N MET A 284 19.13 -6.80 2.03
CA MET A 284 17.66 -6.93 2.04
C MET A 284 16.99 -5.94 2.99
N GLY A 285 17.00 -4.67 2.68
CA GLY A 285 16.33 -3.62 3.46
C GLY A 285 15.26 -2.89 2.63
N HIS A 286 15.64 -2.16 1.57
CA HIS A 286 14.72 -1.38 0.76
C HIS A 286 15.26 -1.18 -0.66
N ALA A 287 14.41 -1.23 -1.68
CA ALA A 287 14.80 -1.29 -3.08
C ALA A 287 15.86 -2.39 -3.33
N CYS A 288 15.74 -3.47 -2.61
CA CYS A 288 16.73 -4.47 -2.31
C CYS A 288 16.62 -5.71 -3.24
N GLU A 289 17.43 -6.74 -2.98
CA GLU A 289 17.36 -8.01 -3.70
C GLU A 289 15.95 -8.60 -3.73
N LEU A 290 15.21 -8.52 -2.59
CA LEU A 290 13.87 -9.08 -2.47
C LEU A 290 12.86 -8.34 -3.36
N GLU A 291 12.72 -7.04 -3.14
CA GLU A 291 11.71 -6.21 -3.83
C GLU A 291 11.99 -6.09 -5.31
N THR A 292 13.26 -5.89 -5.69
CA THR A 292 13.66 -5.88 -7.09
C THR A 292 13.37 -7.20 -7.79
N SER A 293 13.59 -8.35 -7.11
CA SER A 293 13.24 -9.65 -7.68
C SER A 293 11.74 -9.82 -7.90
N TYR A 294 10.92 -9.39 -6.96
CA TYR A 294 9.46 -9.38 -7.13
C TYR A 294 9.06 -8.54 -8.33
N MET A 295 9.59 -7.32 -8.44
CA MET A 295 9.25 -6.42 -9.54
C MET A 295 9.71 -6.94 -10.89
N LEU A 296 10.89 -7.53 -10.98
CA LEU A 296 11.38 -8.21 -12.18
C LEU A 296 10.47 -9.37 -12.63
N HIS A 297 9.79 -10.03 -11.70
CA HIS A 297 8.81 -11.07 -12.01
C HIS A 297 7.44 -10.51 -12.38
N LEU A 298 6.94 -9.52 -11.62
CA LEU A 298 5.58 -9.02 -11.71
C LEU A 298 5.42 -7.89 -12.76
N ARG A 299 6.36 -6.96 -12.81
CA ARG A 299 6.36 -5.76 -13.66
C ARG A 299 7.76 -5.43 -14.18
N PRO A 300 8.38 -6.35 -14.97
CA PRO A 300 9.71 -6.12 -15.53
C PRO A 300 9.77 -4.86 -16.42
N ASP A 301 8.64 -4.46 -16.99
CA ASP A 301 8.47 -3.24 -17.79
C ASP A 301 8.74 -1.94 -17.04
N LEU A 302 8.68 -1.95 -15.70
CA LEU A 302 8.92 -0.79 -14.84
C LEU A 302 10.30 -0.80 -14.15
N CYS A 303 11.09 -1.85 -14.33
CA CYS A 303 12.40 -1.97 -13.72
C CYS A 303 13.50 -1.42 -14.63
N GLN A 304 14.31 -0.50 -14.15
CA GLN A 304 15.44 0.13 -14.86
C GLN A 304 16.76 -0.42 -14.31
N MET A 305 17.05 -1.69 -14.59
CA MET A 305 18.18 -2.41 -13.97
C MET A 305 19.57 -1.82 -14.31
N GLU A 306 19.69 -1.09 -15.41
CA GLU A 306 20.89 -0.32 -15.75
C GLU A 306 21.18 0.85 -14.78
N ARG A 307 20.20 1.20 -13.94
CA ARG A 307 20.27 2.28 -12.94
C ARG A 307 20.37 1.77 -11.51
N VAL A 308 20.44 0.44 -11.32
CA VAL A 308 20.55 -0.13 -9.97
C VAL A 308 21.85 0.28 -9.30
N VAL A 309 21.74 0.70 -8.04
CA VAL A 309 22.89 1.00 -7.18
C VAL A 309 22.72 0.21 -5.90
N ASP A 310 23.71 -0.61 -5.56
CA ASP A 310 23.73 -1.31 -4.29
C ASP A 310 24.23 -0.37 -3.20
N GLU A 311 23.44 -0.17 -2.16
CA GLU A 311 23.80 0.60 -0.97
C GLU A 311 23.63 -0.31 0.26
N THR A 312 24.75 -0.84 0.73
CA THR A 312 24.82 -1.81 1.83
C THR A 312 25.77 -1.38 2.94
N ASP A 313 26.41 -0.22 2.78
CA ASP A 313 27.35 0.38 3.76
C ASP A 313 26.62 1.48 4.53
N PHE A 314 25.85 1.09 5.52
CA PHE A 314 25.12 2.00 6.40
C PHE A 314 25.60 1.89 7.84
N VAL A 315 25.30 2.93 8.64
CA VAL A 315 25.68 2.99 10.05
C VAL A 315 24.95 1.92 10.84
N ALA A 316 25.62 0.82 11.12
CA ALA A 316 25.08 -0.33 11.83
C ALA A 316 25.80 -0.57 13.16
N THR A 317 25.10 -1.16 14.11
CA THR A 317 25.63 -1.68 15.37
C THR A 317 25.08 -3.09 15.59
N PRO A 318 25.62 -3.89 16.54
CA PRO A 318 25.15 -5.26 16.77
C PRO A 318 23.64 -5.39 16.99
N ASP A 319 22.98 -4.36 17.51
CA ASP A 319 21.54 -4.36 17.81
C ASP A 319 20.72 -3.43 16.89
N TYR A 320 21.31 -2.86 15.84
CA TYR A 320 20.63 -2.01 14.86
C TYR A 320 21.14 -2.29 13.45
N TYR A 321 20.28 -2.88 12.61
CA TYR A 321 20.54 -3.20 11.21
C TYR A 321 19.35 -2.82 10.34
N MET A 322 19.62 -2.42 9.09
CA MET A 322 18.62 -2.23 8.04
C MET A 322 18.58 -3.47 7.11
N ASP A 323 18.21 -4.60 7.66
CA ASP A 323 18.00 -5.84 6.90
C ASP A 323 16.77 -6.56 7.45
N TRP A 324 15.85 -6.95 6.58
CA TRP A 324 14.58 -7.55 7.00
C TRP A 324 14.74 -8.91 7.71
N ILE A 325 15.88 -9.56 7.54
CA ILE A 325 16.14 -10.89 8.11
C ILE A 325 16.96 -10.77 9.38
N GLU A 326 18.04 -9.99 9.34
CA GLU A 326 19.00 -9.86 10.44
C GLU A 326 18.76 -8.63 11.32
N GLY A 327 17.58 -8.02 11.26
CA GLY A 327 17.26 -6.82 12.04
C GLY A 327 17.61 -6.95 13.54
N GLY A 328 18.11 -5.89 14.15
CA GLY A 328 18.51 -5.84 15.55
C GLY A 328 17.34 -5.61 16.51
N ALA A 329 17.67 -5.55 17.82
CA ALA A 329 16.69 -5.32 18.87
C ALA A 329 16.23 -3.85 18.97
N LEU A 330 17.05 -2.91 18.49
CA LEU A 330 16.75 -1.48 18.54
C LEU A 330 15.86 -1.07 17.37
N VAL A 331 14.85 -0.26 17.66
CA VAL A 331 14.00 0.39 16.68
C VAL A 331 14.30 1.89 16.71
N ALA A 332 14.71 2.45 15.58
CA ALA A 332 15.05 3.86 15.44
C ALA A 332 14.57 4.40 14.09
N ASN A 333 14.63 5.69 13.91
CA ASN A 333 14.26 6.36 12.66
C ASN A 333 15.25 7.51 12.38
N PRO A 334 16.53 7.21 12.12
CA PRO A 334 17.49 8.23 11.71
C PRO A 334 17.11 8.81 10.32
N PRO A 335 17.63 9.98 9.94
CA PRO A 335 17.50 10.48 8.58
C PRO A 335 18.05 9.47 7.58
N TRP A 336 17.29 9.17 6.54
CA TRP A 336 17.66 8.13 5.60
C TRP A 336 18.82 8.51 4.68
N ASP A 337 18.99 9.78 4.44
CA ASP A 337 20.11 10.37 3.69
C ASP A 337 21.45 10.39 4.46
N ASP A 338 21.46 10.03 5.75
CA ASP A 338 22.72 9.74 6.46
C ASP A 338 23.40 8.47 5.92
N ASP A 339 22.64 7.53 5.41
CA ASP A 339 23.13 6.19 5.04
C ASP A 339 23.02 5.92 3.53
N SER A 340 22.09 6.54 2.81
CA SER A 340 21.81 6.28 1.40
C SER A 340 21.80 7.54 0.57
N LYS A 341 22.40 7.48 -0.62
CA LYS A 341 22.39 8.57 -1.61
C LYS A 341 21.28 8.42 -2.64
N THR A 342 20.85 7.20 -2.90
CA THR A 342 19.84 6.89 -3.91
C THR A 342 18.47 6.59 -3.31
N GLY A 343 18.40 6.45 -2.00
CA GLY A 343 17.21 5.98 -1.28
C GLY A 343 17.16 4.47 -1.11
N ALA A 344 18.05 3.69 -1.73
CA ALA A 344 18.11 2.25 -1.55
C ALA A 344 18.79 1.88 -0.22
N TYR A 345 18.32 0.77 0.38
CA TYR A 345 18.98 0.07 1.48
C TYR A 345 19.07 -1.41 1.09
N GLY A 346 20.04 -1.76 0.27
CA GLY A 346 20.14 -3.14 -0.16
C GLY A 346 20.94 -3.35 -1.44
N ALA A 347 20.93 -4.59 -1.92
CA ALA A 347 21.67 -5.04 -3.08
C ALA A 347 20.72 -5.47 -4.22
N GLY A 348 20.10 -4.49 -4.89
CA GLY A 348 19.18 -4.71 -6.01
C GLY A 348 19.83 -5.43 -7.19
N SER A 349 21.16 -5.32 -7.37
CA SER A 349 21.89 -6.00 -8.44
C SER A 349 21.88 -7.54 -8.33
N HIS A 350 21.61 -8.06 -7.14
CA HIS A 350 21.48 -9.51 -6.89
C HIS A 350 20.11 -10.07 -7.30
N ALA A 351 19.18 -9.22 -7.69
CA ALA A 351 17.80 -9.61 -8.00
C ALA A 351 17.69 -10.39 -9.32
N THR A 352 16.73 -11.31 -9.35
CA THR A 352 16.34 -12.01 -10.59
C THR A 352 14.83 -12.28 -10.60
N ALA A 353 14.21 -12.29 -11.77
CA ALA A 353 12.80 -12.64 -11.94
C ALA A 353 12.48 -14.05 -11.37
N GLU A 354 13.42 -14.99 -11.46
CA GLU A 354 13.24 -16.35 -10.95
C GLU A 354 13.16 -16.35 -9.40
N LYS A 355 14.01 -15.57 -8.71
CA LYS A 355 13.89 -15.39 -7.26
C LYS A 355 12.54 -14.80 -6.89
N GLY A 356 12.11 -13.76 -7.63
CA GLY A 356 10.79 -13.15 -7.43
C GLY A 356 9.65 -14.15 -7.54
N ARG A 357 9.68 -15.00 -8.56
CA ARG A 357 8.72 -16.09 -8.74
C ARG A 357 8.72 -17.09 -7.58
N LEU A 358 9.89 -17.48 -7.11
CA LEU A 358 10.04 -18.46 -6.03
C LEU A 358 9.59 -17.87 -4.68
N TRP A 359 9.96 -16.63 -4.39
CA TRP A 359 9.55 -15.93 -3.18
C TRP A 359 8.05 -15.60 -3.19
N LEU A 360 7.49 -15.20 -4.33
CA LEU A 360 6.03 -14.99 -4.45
C LEU A 360 5.26 -16.28 -4.13
N LYS A 361 5.72 -17.42 -4.68
CA LYS A 361 5.10 -18.70 -4.38
C LYS A 361 5.15 -19.04 -2.89
N ALA A 362 6.30 -18.83 -2.25
CA ALA A 362 6.47 -19.06 -0.82
C ALA A 362 5.59 -18.12 0.02
N ALA A 363 5.55 -16.83 -0.34
CA ALA A 363 4.71 -15.83 0.31
C ALA A 363 3.23 -16.20 0.25
N ILE A 364 2.73 -16.57 -0.91
CA ILE A 364 1.33 -16.98 -1.09
C ILE A 364 1.03 -18.22 -0.23
N GLN A 365 1.90 -19.23 -0.25
CA GLN A 365 1.69 -20.43 0.57
C GLN A 365 1.68 -20.10 2.06
N GLU A 366 2.58 -19.25 2.52
CA GLU A 366 2.59 -18.81 3.92
C GLU A 366 1.29 -18.08 4.30
N LYS A 367 0.76 -17.23 3.40
CA LYS A 367 -0.50 -16.53 3.68
C LYS A 367 -1.71 -17.47 3.65
N VAL A 368 -1.69 -18.50 2.84
CA VAL A 368 -2.69 -19.60 2.91
C VAL A 368 -2.65 -20.26 4.29
N ASP A 369 -1.48 -20.62 4.79
CA ASP A 369 -1.33 -21.22 6.12
C ASP A 369 -1.78 -20.26 7.24
N HIS A 370 -1.49 -18.96 7.10
CA HIS A 370 -1.97 -17.95 8.05
C HIS A 370 -3.49 -17.83 8.02
N VAL A 371 -4.15 -17.90 6.86
CA VAL A 371 -5.62 -17.92 6.76
C VAL A 371 -6.18 -19.10 7.55
N GLU A 372 -5.64 -20.30 7.39
CA GLU A 372 -6.09 -21.47 8.14
C GLU A 372 -5.86 -21.32 9.67
N GLN A 373 -4.71 -20.79 10.06
CA GLN A 373 -4.42 -20.52 11.47
C GLN A 373 -5.35 -19.46 12.08
N ILE A 374 -5.72 -18.41 11.32
CA ILE A 374 -6.68 -17.41 11.77
C ILE A 374 -8.04 -18.04 12.03
N HIS A 375 -8.50 -18.93 11.15
CA HIS A 375 -9.73 -19.68 11.37
C HIS A 375 -9.64 -20.55 12.63
N GLU A 376 -8.57 -21.33 12.75
CA GLU A 376 -8.36 -22.21 13.91
C GLU A 376 -8.34 -21.41 15.22
N GLN A 377 -7.63 -20.29 15.24
CA GLN A 377 -7.56 -19.41 16.43
C GLN A 377 -8.93 -18.85 16.80
N HIS A 378 -9.71 -18.44 15.82
CA HIS A 378 -11.07 -17.92 16.06
C HIS A 378 -11.99 -19.03 16.58
N GLU A 379 -12.05 -20.18 15.92
CA GLU A 379 -12.90 -21.32 16.29
C GLU A 379 -12.61 -21.86 17.69
N ARG A 380 -11.31 -22.00 18.02
CA ARG A 380 -10.91 -22.45 19.37
C ARG A 380 -11.32 -21.47 20.46
N ARG A 381 -11.27 -20.15 20.17
CA ARG A 381 -11.72 -19.13 21.13
C ARG A 381 -13.23 -19.12 21.30
N GLU A 382 -13.98 -19.24 20.23
CA GLU A 382 -15.44 -19.36 20.31
C GLU A 382 -15.84 -20.60 21.13
N LYS A 383 -15.19 -21.75 20.90
CA LYS A 383 -15.41 -22.96 21.71
C LYS A 383 -15.15 -22.70 23.20
N ARG A 384 -14.00 -22.10 23.53
CA ARG A 384 -13.69 -21.77 24.94
C ARG A 384 -14.68 -20.82 25.57
N ARG A 385 -15.14 -19.80 24.84
CA ARG A 385 -16.18 -18.88 25.32
C ARG A 385 -17.50 -19.62 25.63
N ASN A 386 -17.89 -20.54 24.76
CA ASN A 386 -19.08 -21.37 24.98
C ASN A 386 -18.92 -22.33 26.16
N GLU A 387 -17.70 -22.75 26.51
CA GLU A 387 -17.37 -23.54 27.68
C GLU A 387 -17.24 -22.72 28.98
N GLY A 388 -17.48 -21.38 28.89
CA GLY A 388 -17.46 -20.49 30.06
C GLY A 388 -16.09 -19.88 30.38
N TYR A 389 -15.10 -20.03 29.49
CA TYR A 389 -13.84 -19.31 29.62
C TYR A 389 -14.03 -17.81 29.34
N GLY A 390 -13.50 -16.99 30.22
CA GLY A 390 -13.57 -15.53 30.13
C GLY A 390 -14.68 -14.91 30.97
N LEU A 391 -14.37 -13.82 31.66
CA LEU A 391 -15.26 -13.11 32.59
C LEU A 391 -16.51 -12.48 31.94
N TRP A 392 -16.63 -12.53 30.63
CA TRP A 392 -17.61 -11.77 29.85
C TRP A 392 -18.48 -12.65 28.94
N GLY A 393 -18.52 -13.94 29.21
CA GLY A 393 -19.27 -14.91 28.41
C GLY A 393 -20.78 -14.96 28.70
N LYS A 394 -21.38 -13.89 29.21
CA LYS A 394 -22.82 -13.78 29.44
C LYS A 394 -23.40 -12.60 28.69
#